data_0fe2d9e3cc4d85a1a1346ecc886f0e1a
#
_entry.id   0fe2d9e3cc4d85a1a1346ecc886f0e1a
#
_cell.length_a   1.000
_cell.length_b   1.000
_cell.length_c   1.000
_cell.angle_alpha   90.00
_cell.angle_beta   90.00
_cell.angle_gamma   90.00
#
_symmetry.space_group_name_H-M   'P 1'
#
loop_
_entity.id
_entity.type
_entity.pdbx_description
1 polymer ?
#
loop_
_entity_poly.entity_id
_entity_poly.type
_entity_poly.pdbx_seq_one_letter_code
_entity_poly.pdbx_strand_id
1 'polypeptide(L)'
;MSNHSLIKKSMLALALTLPGIAMQAQRFVVFSDIHVTPGNANDTKLREAVAEVNKGNYDAVIVNGDLTNEGSDEQIANVNNILKEIRFPLYVLPGNHENNWSQSATKTVIDTFGGDRFVFEQDSLVVVGINCGPFMKMGDGHIKQEDLHWLRSTLDKYVTPGKKVLSFNHYPLQDDLDNYKAYLAILADYPVIGHINGHYHSWKRYDAGDIECAMVRALDMRNNNYGYTIVDVSPQWTHIYNKNIGKAPEAKFAFANRTKHKPLKLASGDTVITAPKGFTVDRVWTDSASVFTRLGFDKNNVYFANSLGNVKAVNKNDGKLVWSINVPDKASVFSRPVVLDKNRVAIPYASGLAIVDSRNGRMVKDYKSKEGPYVADGILTPEGAYIQGGYKRIERRRPSDGKLIWEYDSLFNYCQAAPAIDGDDLVFGAWDTNLRCVSMKDGKLKWVWNNGKSANMLGPGNVVPVLTDDKVIIVAPDRYMTAIDRKSGKQLWRDNSHRYRESLGHSADMKKVYAKTMDGELVAVDATSPEFKELWTVDMGLGYEHAPCIVAEKEGVVYAGSRRGIVTAVDPAAQSVLWSLRLGDSEINGIDIDPESGDVFVSLIEGTVYRIAKQ
;
A
#
# COMPACT_ATOMS: atom_id res chain seq x y z
N MET A 1 22.32 -74.23 -64.19
CA MET A 1 21.39 -75.09 -63.45
C MET A 1 21.61 -74.82 -61.96
N SER A 2 20.79 -74.29 -61.31
CA SER A 2 20.32 -74.33 -59.93
C SER A 2 19.84 -72.96 -59.45
N ASN A 3 18.56 -72.94 -59.25
CA ASN A 3 17.80 -71.81 -58.64
C ASN A 3 18.16 -71.69 -57.19
N HIS A 4 18.49 -70.46 -56.74
CA HIS A 4 18.40 -70.04 -55.33
C HIS A 4 17.34 -69.01 -55.16
N SER A 5 16.22 -69.41 -54.53
CA SER A 5 15.11 -68.62 -54.06
C SER A 5 15.52 -67.82 -52.83
N LEU A 6 15.44 -66.49 -52.90
CA LEU A 6 15.58 -65.58 -51.78
C LEU A 6 14.25 -65.38 -51.11
N ILE A 7 14.10 -65.92 -49.90
CA ILE A 7 12.94 -65.62 -48.97
C ILE A 7 13.20 -64.29 -48.30
N LYS A 8 12.44 -63.27 -48.68
CA LYS A 8 12.34 -61.99 -47.92
C LYS A 8 11.49 -62.19 -46.68
N LYS A 9 12.13 -62.15 -45.53
CA LYS A 9 11.40 -62.01 -44.23
C LYS A 9 10.99 -60.56 -44.06
N SER A 10 9.69 -60.27 -44.15
CA SER A 10 9.10 -59.01 -43.75
C SER A 10 8.98 -59.02 -42.23
N MET A 11 9.77 -58.21 -41.53
CA MET A 11 9.55 -57.86 -40.13
C MET A 11 8.45 -56.76 -40.06
N LEU A 12 7.28 -57.15 -39.62
CA LEU A 12 6.19 -56.23 -39.27
C LEU A 12 6.53 -55.62 -37.91
N ALA A 13 7.02 -54.40 -37.89
CA ALA A 13 7.20 -53.63 -36.65
C ALA A 13 5.82 -53.19 -36.14
N LEU A 14 5.34 -53.83 -35.08
CA LEU A 14 4.16 -53.43 -34.34
C LEU A 14 4.53 -52.21 -33.50
N ALA A 15 4.25 -51.01 -33.99
CA ALA A 15 4.32 -49.79 -33.20
C ALA A 15 3.21 -49.83 -32.16
N LEU A 16 3.54 -50.17 -30.92
CA LEU A 16 2.70 -49.96 -29.77
C LEU A 16 2.58 -48.45 -29.56
N THR A 17 1.55 -47.82 -30.11
CA THR A 17 1.10 -46.50 -29.70
C THR A 17 0.50 -46.65 -28.32
N LEU A 18 1.28 -46.34 -27.27
CA LEU A 18 0.75 -46.03 -25.98
C LEU A 18 -0.27 -44.90 -26.18
N PRO A 19 -1.51 -45.02 -25.68
CA PRO A 19 -2.40 -43.87 -25.68
C PRO A 19 -1.72 -42.81 -24.86
N GLY A 20 -1.29 -41.73 -25.50
CA GLY A 20 -0.87 -40.54 -24.80
C GLY A 20 -2.05 -40.12 -23.91
N ILE A 21 -1.87 -40.20 -22.60
CA ILE A 21 -2.82 -39.60 -21.66
C ILE A 21 -2.82 -38.13 -22.06
N ALA A 22 -3.89 -37.68 -22.73
CA ALA A 22 -4.10 -36.28 -23.01
C ALA A 22 -4.17 -35.60 -21.63
N MET A 23 -3.11 -34.90 -21.26
CA MET A 23 -3.14 -34.09 -20.03
C MET A 23 -4.33 -33.16 -20.14
N GLN A 24 -5.30 -33.33 -19.26
CA GLN A 24 -6.46 -32.48 -19.20
C GLN A 24 -5.99 -31.05 -18.88
N ALA A 25 -6.56 -30.06 -19.54
CA ALA A 25 -6.24 -28.66 -19.25
C ALA A 25 -6.69 -28.35 -17.81
N GLN A 26 -5.81 -27.69 -17.03
CA GLN A 26 -6.21 -27.16 -15.72
C GLN A 26 -7.14 -25.99 -15.93
N ARG A 27 -8.24 -25.97 -15.19
CA ARG A 27 -9.33 -25.03 -15.41
C ARG A 27 -9.68 -24.26 -14.14
N PHE A 28 -9.55 -22.93 -14.17
CA PHE A 28 -9.80 -22.06 -13.01
C PHE A 28 -10.92 -21.07 -13.30
N VAL A 29 -11.70 -20.75 -12.26
CA VAL A 29 -12.57 -19.57 -12.25
C VAL A 29 -11.81 -18.45 -11.54
N VAL A 30 -11.84 -17.25 -12.14
CA VAL A 30 -11.28 -16.05 -11.53
C VAL A 30 -12.38 -15.01 -11.38
N PHE A 31 -12.71 -14.66 -10.14
CA PHE A 31 -13.45 -13.47 -9.79
C PHE A 31 -12.46 -12.35 -9.48
N SER A 32 -12.71 -11.15 -9.96
CA SER A 32 -11.95 -9.94 -9.65
C SER A 32 -12.91 -8.76 -9.54
N ASP A 33 -12.56 -7.78 -8.72
CA ASP A 33 -13.33 -6.54 -8.62
C ASP A 33 -14.83 -6.80 -8.42
N ILE A 34 -15.14 -7.54 -7.35
CA ILE A 34 -16.51 -8.00 -7.07
C ILE A 34 -17.36 -6.86 -6.51
N HIS A 35 -16.78 -6.00 -5.65
CA HIS A 35 -17.40 -4.79 -5.09
C HIS A 35 -18.77 -5.03 -4.46
N VAL A 36 -18.89 -6.05 -3.62
CA VAL A 36 -20.14 -6.39 -2.93
C VAL A 36 -20.35 -5.46 -1.72
N THR A 37 -21.54 -4.89 -1.67
CA THR A 37 -22.13 -4.33 -0.44
C THR A 37 -23.41 -5.11 -0.17
N PRO A 38 -23.74 -5.49 1.08
CA PRO A 38 -24.97 -6.25 1.37
C PRO A 38 -26.19 -5.61 0.73
N GLY A 39 -26.91 -6.40 -0.10
CA GLY A 39 -28.11 -5.97 -0.80
C GLY A 39 -27.90 -5.15 -2.07
N ASN A 40 -26.67 -4.87 -2.50
CA ASN A 40 -26.45 -4.25 -3.82
C ASN A 40 -26.62 -5.27 -4.96
N ALA A 41 -26.59 -4.77 -6.21
CA ALA A 41 -26.75 -5.66 -7.38
C ALA A 41 -25.63 -6.71 -7.46
N ASN A 42 -24.40 -6.36 -7.05
CA ASN A 42 -23.26 -7.28 -7.05
C ASN A 42 -23.41 -8.42 -6.05
N ASP A 43 -24.06 -8.18 -4.88
CA ASP A 43 -24.40 -9.24 -3.90
C ASP A 43 -25.26 -10.32 -4.56
N THR A 44 -26.38 -9.91 -5.20
CA THR A 44 -27.26 -10.82 -5.90
C THR A 44 -26.55 -11.55 -7.04
N LYS A 45 -25.76 -10.82 -7.83
CA LYS A 45 -25.09 -11.37 -9.02
C LYS A 45 -23.92 -12.29 -8.65
N LEU A 46 -23.24 -12.05 -7.55
CA LEU A 46 -22.22 -12.98 -7.06
C LEU A 46 -22.86 -14.32 -6.66
N ARG A 47 -24.04 -14.32 -5.99
CA ARG A 47 -24.77 -15.55 -5.66
C ARG A 47 -25.17 -16.33 -6.91
N GLU A 48 -25.69 -15.64 -7.93
CA GLU A 48 -26.02 -16.26 -9.24
C GLU A 48 -24.77 -16.88 -9.88
N ALA A 49 -23.63 -16.15 -9.87
CA ALA A 49 -22.37 -16.63 -10.43
C ALA A 49 -21.83 -17.85 -9.68
N VAL A 50 -21.87 -17.86 -8.34
CA VAL A 50 -21.46 -19.00 -7.51
C VAL A 50 -22.34 -20.22 -7.79
N ALA A 51 -23.66 -20.02 -7.89
CA ALA A 51 -24.58 -21.10 -8.24
C ALA A 51 -24.30 -21.69 -9.64
N GLU A 52 -23.89 -20.86 -10.60
CA GLU A 52 -23.48 -21.28 -11.94
C GLU A 52 -22.14 -22.01 -11.94
N VAL A 53 -21.13 -21.46 -11.25
CA VAL A 53 -19.80 -22.09 -11.07
C VAL A 53 -19.95 -23.49 -10.49
N ASN A 54 -20.81 -23.68 -9.49
CA ASN A 54 -21.05 -24.99 -8.86
C ASN A 54 -21.67 -26.05 -9.80
N LYS A 55 -22.18 -25.67 -10.96
CA LYS A 55 -22.66 -26.60 -12.01
C LYS A 55 -21.56 -27.02 -12.98
N GLY A 56 -20.43 -26.32 -12.97
CA GLY A 56 -19.27 -26.60 -13.82
C GLY A 56 -18.31 -27.63 -13.22
N ASN A 57 -17.17 -27.77 -13.89
CA ASN A 57 -16.05 -28.58 -13.40
C ASN A 57 -14.78 -27.72 -13.48
N TYR A 58 -14.21 -27.41 -12.33
CA TYR A 58 -13.05 -26.53 -12.17
C TYR A 58 -12.10 -27.11 -11.14
N ASP A 59 -10.82 -26.83 -11.29
CA ASP A 59 -9.79 -27.27 -10.34
C ASP A 59 -9.73 -26.34 -9.11
N ALA A 60 -9.97 -25.05 -9.31
CA ALA A 60 -10.06 -24.08 -8.22
C ALA A 60 -10.81 -22.81 -8.63
N VAL A 61 -11.20 -22.02 -7.63
CA VAL A 61 -11.73 -20.66 -7.75
C VAL A 61 -10.75 -19.69 -7.08
N ILE A 62 -10.39 -18.64 -7.80
CA ILE A 62 -9.48 -17.59 -7.33
C ILE A 62 -10.27 -16.27 -7.28
N VAL A 63 -10.27 -15.61 -6.13
CA VAL A 63 -10.79 -14.24 -5.98
C VAL A 63 -9.59 -13.29 -5.94
N ASN A 64 -9.48 -12.47 -6.97
CA ASN A 64 -8.27 -11.68 -7.26
C ASN A 64 -8.43 -10.21 -6.89
N GLY A 65 -8.91 -9.94 -5.67
CA GLY A 65 -9.00 -8.62 -5.06
C GLY A 65 -10.29 -7.87 -5.30
N ASP A 66 -10.48 -6.80 -4.53
CA ASP A 66 -11.65 -5.92 -4.50
C ASP A 66 -12.95 -6.71 -4.30
N LEU A 67 -13.00 -7.43 -3.18
CA LEU A 67 -14.16 -8.25 -2.79
C LEU A 67 -15.37 -7.37 -2.47
N THR A 68 -15.11 -6.20 -1.88
CA THR A 68 -16.09 -5.31 -1.28
C THR A 68 -15.88 -3.87 -1.72
N ASN A 69 -16.84 -2.99 -1.46
CA ASN A 69 -16.68 -1.55 -1.77
C ASN A 69 -15.86 -0.79 -0.73
N GLU A 70 -15.89 -1.21 0.54
CA GLU A 70 -15.33 -0.44 1.65
C GLU A 70 -14.44 -1.27 2.58
N GLY A 71 -14.33 -2.58 2.35
CA GLY A 71 -13.55 -3.47 3.21
C GLY A 71 -14.05 -3.53 4.66
N SER A 72 -15.32 -3.18 4.93
CA SER A 72 -15.87 -3.26 6.28
C SER A 72 -16.04 -4.71 6.72
N ASP A 73 -15.97 -4.95 8.03
CA ASP A 73 -16.13 -6.29 8.60
C ASP A 73 -17.47 -6.92 8.20
N GLU A 74 -18.55 -6.14 8.13
CA GLU A 74 -19.86 -6.57 7.66
C GLU A 74 -19.84 -7.02 6.19
N GLN A 75 -19.22 -6.20 5.32
CA GLN A 75 -19.12 -6.53 3.89
C GLN A 75 -18.27 -7.78 3.66
N ILE A 76 -17.15 -7.91 4.37
CA ILE A 76 -16.28 -9.10 4.32
C ILE A 76 -17.04 -10.35 4.79
N ALA A 77 -17.77 -10.26 5.91
CA ALA A 77 -18.58 -11.36 6.42
C ALA A 77 -19.67 -11.78 5.42
N ASN A 78 -20.34 -10.81 4.75
CA ASN A 78 -21.33 -11.09 3.73
C ASN A 78 -20.74 -11.82 2.52
N VAL A 79 -19.63 -11.31 1.98
CA VAL A 79 -18.94 -11.95 0.84
C VAL A 79 -18.46 -13.35 1.21
N ASN A 80 -17.90 -13.54 2.40
CA ASN A 80 -17.48 -14.85 2.88
C ASN A 80 -18.65 -15.83 2.94
N ASN A 81 -19.84 -15.40 3.39
CA ASN A 81 -21.03 -16.25 3.42
C ASN A 81 -21.46 -16.70 2.02
N ILE A 82 -21.26 -15.89 0.99
CA ILE A 82 -21.54 -16.26 -0.40
C ILE A 82 -20.45 -17.22 -0.92
N LEU A 83 -19.18 -16.87 -0.71
CA LEU A 83 -18.05 -17.64 -1.25
C LEU A 83 -17.93 -19.04 -0.61
N LYS A 84 -18.39 -19.23 0.63
CA LYS A 84 -18.46 -20.54 1.29
C LYS A 84 -19.35 -21.56 0.57
N GLU A 85 -20.26 -21.12 -0.29
CA GLU A 85 -21.11 -21.99 -1.10
C GLU A 85 -20.37 -22.62 -2.29
N ILE A 86 -19.16 -22.12 -2.62
CA ILE A 86 -18.30 -22.66 -3.69
C ILE A 86 -17.85 -24.07 -3.31
N ARG A 87 -18.02 -25.02 -4.23
CA ARG A 87 -17.69 -26.45 -4.03
C ARG A 87 -16.25 -26.82 -4.37
N PHE A 88 -15.49 -25.88 -4.93
CA PHE A 88 -14.11 -26.06 -5.36
C PHE A 88 -13.15 -25.43 -4.34
N PRO A 89 -11.87 -25.82 -4.34
CA PRO A 89 -10.84 -25.09 -3.59
C PRO A 89 -10.90 -23.59 -3.89
N LEU A 90 -10.92 -22.77 -2.85
CA LEU A 90 -11.06 -21.32 -2.93
C LEU A 90 -9.80 -20.63 -2.43
N TYR A 91 -9.26 -19.73 -3.24
CA TYR A 91 -8.09 -18.90 -2.92
C TYR A 91 -8.44 -17.43 -3.08
N VAL A 92 -8.12 -16.62 -2.08
CA VAL A 92 -8.55 -15.21 -2.01
C VAL A 92 -7.35 -14.29 -1.82
N LEU A 93 -7.28 -13.25 -2.62
CA LEU A 93 -6.39 -12.11 -2.43
C LEU A 93 -7.22 -10.87 -2.09
N PRO A 94 -6.75 -10.00 -1.22
CA PRO A 94 -7.33 -8.66 -1.05
C PRO A 94 -6.95 -7.75 -2.22
N GLY A 95 -7.82 -6.79 -2.53
CA GLY A 95 -7.53 -5.66 -3.40
C GLY A 95 -7.29 -4.38 -2.61
N ASN A 96 -7.27 -3.23 -3.29
CA ASN A 96 -7.07 -1.94 -2.61
C ASN A 96 -8.22 -1.57 -1.67
N HIS A 97 -9.43 -2.01 -1.94
CA HIS A 97 -10.58 -1.78 -1.06
C HIS A 97 -10.44 -2.47 0.29
N GLU A 98 -9.86 -3.66 0.34
CA GLU A 98 -9.59 -4.39 1.57
C GLU A 98 -8.31 -3.95 2.28
N ASN A 99 -7.34 -3.42 1.55
CA ASN A 99 -6.06 -2.99 2.14
C ASN A 99 -6.12 -1.56 2.68
N ASN A 100 -6.53 -0.59 1.87
CA ASN A 100 -6.41 0.84 2.21
C ASN A 100 -7.69 1.41 2.83
N TRP A 101 -8.86 0.88 2.48
CA TRP A 101 -10.15 1.43 2.90
C TRP A 101 -10.81 0.63 4.02
N SER A 102 -10.29 -0.55 4.35
CA SER A 102 -10.92 -1.47 5.29
C SER A 102 -10.92 -0.97 6.73
N GLN A 103 -11.96 -1.32 7.45
CA GLN A 103 -12.11 -1.05 8.88
C GLN A 103 -10.96 -1.62 9.73
N SER A 104 -10.32 -2.68 9.28
CA SER A 104 -9.33 -3.44 10.04
C SER A 104 -7.90 -3.39 9.47
N ALA A 105 -7.64 -2.58 8.42
CA ALA A 105 -6.36 -2.55 7.72
C ALA A 105 -5.92 -3.96 7.23
N THR A 106 -6.78 -4.63 6.48
CA THR A 106 -6.62 -5.99 5.93
C THR A 106 -6.80 -7.13 6.94
N LYS A 107 -6.72 -6.86 8.24
CA LYS A 107 -6.69 -7.92 9.25
C LYS A 107 -7.91 -8.85 9.17
N THR A 108 -9.13 -8.32 9.02
CA THR A 108 -10.34 -9.14 8.92
C THR A 108 -10.34 -10.05 7.70
N VAL A 109 -9.78 -9.61 6.55
CA VAL A 109 -9.62 -10.46 5.36
C VAL A 109 -8.66 -11.60 5.65
N ILE A 110 -7.49 -11.30 6.25
CA ILE A 110 -6.49 -12.31 6.62
C ILE A 110 -7.10 -13.36 7.57
N ASP A 111 -7.80 -12.91 8.60
CA ASP A 111 -8.42 -13.81 9.59
C ASP A 111 -9.55 -14.64 8.97
N THR A 112 -10.30 -14.07 8.00
CA THR A 112 -11.46 -14.72 7.38
C THR A 112 -11.06 -15.76 6.35
N PHE A 113 -10.05 -15.46 5.52
CA PHE A 113 -9.65 -16.32 4.38
C PHE A 113 -8.33 -17.07 4.62
N GLY A 114 -7.72 -16.90 5.79
CA GLY A 114 -6.51 -17.64 6.20
C GLY A 114 -5.21 -17.08 5.66
N GLY A 115 -5.22 -15.87 5.10
CA GLY A 115 -4.02 -15.19 4.58
C GLY A 115 -4.33 -14.09 3.57
N ASP A 116 -3.29 -13.41 3.13
CA ASP A 116 -3.32 -12.41 2.06
C ASP A 116 -2.44 -12.82 0.85
N ARG A 117 -2.04 -14.09 0.81
CA ARG A 117 -1.26 -14.72 -0.26
C ARG A 117 -1.52 -16.21 -0.25
N PHE A 118 -1.28 -16.87 -1.39
CA PHE A 118 -1.48 -18.32 -1.50
C PHE A 118 -0.48 -18.97 -2.45
N VAL A 119 -0.30 -20.28 -2.27
CA VAL A 119 0.32 -21.18 -3.24
C VAL A 119 -0.42 -22.51 -3.23
N PHE A 120 -0.64 -23.08 -4.41
CA PHE A 120 -1.10 -24.45 -4.55
C PHE A 120 -0.53 -25.10 -5.81
N GLU A 121 -0.55 -26.42 -5.83
CA GLU A 121 -0.15 -27.21 -6.99
C GLU A 121 -1.36 -27.86 -7.63
N GLN A 122 -1.40 -27.83 -8.94
CA GLN A 122 -2.34 -28.58 -9.75
C GLN A 122 -1.56 -29.27 -10.88
N ASP A 123 -1.35 -30.58 -10.77
CA ASP A 123 -0.52 -31.38 -11.68
C ASP A 123 0.90 -30.79 -11.89
N SER A 124 1.18 -30.32 -13.12
CA SER A 124 2.46 -29.68 -13.47
C SER A 124 2.48 -28.17 -13.25
N LEU A 125 1.42 -27.59 -12.69
CA LEU A 125 1.28 -26.14 -12.48
C LEU A 125 1.41 -25.80 -10.99
N VAL A 126 2.22 -24.79 -10.69
CA VAL A 126 2.27 -24.09 -9.42
C VAL A 126 1.54 -22.77 -9.61
N VAL A 127 0.50 -22.54 -8.83
CA VAL A 127 -0.27 -21.29 -8.86
C VAL A 127 0.06 -20.50 -7.60
N VAL A 128 0.49 -19.24 -7.78
CA VAL A 128 0.90 -18.37 -6.69
C VAL A 128 0.16 -17.04 -6.77
N GLY A 129 -0.35 -16.57 -5.64
CA GLY A 129 -0.98 -15.25 -5.50
C GLY A 129 -0.37 -14.45 -4.37
N ILE A 130 -0.25 -13.13 -4.56
CA ILE A 130 0.40 -12.24 -3.61
C ILE A 130 -0.39 -10.93 -3.46
N ASN A 131 -0.51 -10.45 -2.23
CA ASN A 131 -1.10 -9.14 -1.94
C ASN A 131 -0.16 -8.02 -2.43
N CYS A 132 -0.73 -7.02 -3.05
CA CYS A 132 0.02 -5.89 -3.59
C CYS A 132 -0.51 -4.52 -3.11
N GLY A 133 -1.19 -4.45 -1.98
CA GLY A 133 -1.67 -3.20 -1.42
C GLY A 133 -2.65 -2.43 -2.33
N PRO A 134 -2.63 -1.08 -2.35
CA PRO A 134 -1.86 -0.20 -1.45
C PRO A 134 -2.28 -0.39 0.01
N PHE A 135 -1.31 -0.37 0.91
CA PHE A 135 -1.60 -0.42 2.33
C PHE A 135 -2.02 0.95 2.87
N MET A 136 -2.40 1.03 4.14
CA MET A 136 -2.83 2.28 4.77
C MET A 136 -1.82 3.41 4.53
N LYS A 137 -2.31 4.61 4.20
CA LYS A 137 -1.58 5.83 3.87
C LYS A 137 -0.87 5.85 2.50
N MET A 138 -0.81 4.74 1.78
CA MET A 138 -0.17 4.67 0.47
C MET A 138 -1.09 5.17 -0.64
N GLY A 139 -0.50 5.70 -1.71
CA GLY A 139 -1.20 6.05 -2.95
C GLY A 139 -1.18 4.94 -4.00
N ASP A 140 -0.03 4.30 -4.18
CA ASP A 140 0.20 3.26 -5.17
C ASP A 140 0.24 1.86 -4.53
N GLY A 141 0.07 0.82 -5.33
CA GLY A 141 0.24 -0.56 -4.90
C GLY A 141 1.69 -0.82 -4.45
N HIS A 142 1.86 -1.78 -3.54
CA HIS A 142 3.16 -2.21 -3.03
C HIS A 142 3.11 -3.68 -2.62
N ILE A 143 4.11 -4.47 -3.03
CA ILE A 143 4.32 -5.83 -2.51
C ILE A 143 5.27 -5.73 -1.33
N LYS A 144 4.82 -6.20 -0.14
CA LYS A 144 5.64 -6.14 1.08
C LYS A 144 6.96 -6.89 0.91
N GLN A 145 8.01 -6.41 1.57
CA GLN A 145 9.34 -7.01 1.47
C GLN A 145 9.36 -8.47 1.92
N GLU A 146 8.66 -8.80 3.01
CA GLU A 146 8.50 -10.18 3.48
C GLU A 146 7.72 -11.06 2.51
N ASP A 147 6.83 -10.48 1.69
CA ASP A 147 6.08 -11.20 0.68
C ASP A 147 6.94 -11.50 -0.55
N LEU A 148 7.85 -10.60 -0.93
CA LEU A 148 8.86 -10.87 -1.96
C LEU A 148 9.81 -12.00 -1.52
N HIS A 149 10.26 -12.00 -0.26
CA HIS A 149 11.05 -13.08 0.31
C HIS A 149 10.27 -14.41 0.36
N TRP A 150 9.00 -14.36 0.77
CA TRP A 150 8.12 -15.53 0.74
C TRP A 150 7.94 -16.07 -0.67
N LEU A 151 7.73 -15.21 -1.66
CA LEU A 151 7.58 -15.61 -3.05
C LEU A 151 8.81 -16.39 -3.53
N ARG A 152 10.02 -15.84 -3.32
CA ARG A 152 11.27 -16.48 -3.70
C ARG A 152 11.38 -17.86 -3.05
N SER A 153 11.27 -17.94 -1.74
CA SER A 153 11.39 -19.21 -1.01
C SER A 153 10.30 -20.22 -1.38
N THR A 154 9.09 -19.75 -1.72
CA THR A 154 7.99 -20.59 -2.17
C THR A 154 8.26 -21.16 -3.54
N LEU A 155 8.69 -20.34 -4.50
CA LEU A 155 9.01 -20.82 -5.82
C LEU A 155 10.22 -21.76 -5.81
N ASP A 156 11.25 -21.50 -5.00
CA ASP A 156 12.38 -22.43 -4.80
C ASP A 156 11.91 -23.80 -4.28
N LYS A 157 10.90 -23.82 -3.42
CA LYS A 157 10.37 -25.07 -2.83
C LYS A 157 9.47 -25.85 -3.78
N TYR A 158 8.58 -25.17 -4.50
CA TYR A 158 7.51 -25.82 -5.25
C TYR A 158 7.85 -26.02 -6.75
N VAL A 159 8.74 -25.21 -7.33
CA VAL A 159 9.07 -25.29 -8.75
C VAL A 159 10.18 -26.31 -8.99
N THR A 160 9.79 -27.57 -9.08
CA THR A 160 10.68 -28.68 -9.45
C THR A 160 10.73 -28.86 -10.98
N PRO A 161 11.69 -29.65 -11.53
CA PRO A 161 11.77 -29.88 -12.98
C PRO A 161 10.45 -30.33 -13.59
N GLY A 162 10.04 -29.66 -14.67
CA GLY A 162 8.78 -29.92 -15.39
C GLY A 162 7.56 -29.14 -14.87
N LYS A 163 7.66 -28.46 -13.71
CA LYS A 163 6.62 -27.55 -13.22
C LYS A 163 6.66 -26.22 -13.96
N LYS A 164 5.51 -25.56 -14.03
CA LYS A 164 5.31 -24.22 -14.56
C LYS A 164 4.63 -23.35 -13.50
N VAL A 165 4.70 -22.04 -13.65
CA VAL A 165 4.12 -21.09 -12.69
C VAL A 165 3.08 -20.22 -13.37
N LEU A 166 1.90 -20.08 -12.75
CA LEU A 166 0.90 -19.04 -13.05
C LEU A 166 0.79 -18.13 -11.85
N SER A 167 0.99 -16.83 -12.04
CA SER A 167 1.02 -15.87 -10.94
C SER A 167 -0.18 -14.92 -10.95
N PHE A 168 -0.57 -14.47 -9.75
CA PHE A 168 -1.71 -13.58 -9.52
C PHE A 168 -1.33 -12.45 -8.57
N ASN A 169 -1.82 -11.26 -8.84
CA ASN A 169 -2.00 -10.17 -7.88
C ASN A 169 -3.17 -9.29 -8.33
N HIS A 170 -3.58 -8.30 -7.53
CA HIS A 170 -4.70 -7.45 -7.91
C HIS A 170 -4.31 -6.34 -8.89
N TYR A 171 -3.19 -5.63 -8.65
CA TYR A 171 -2.73 -4.53 -9.51
C TYR A 171 -2.01 -5.02 -10.77
N PRO A 172 -2.06 -4.28 -11.88
CA PRO A 172 -1.22 -4.59 -13.03
C PRO A 172 0.27 -4.39 -12.71
N LEU A 173 1.14 -5.18 -13.36
CA LEU A 173 2.59 -5.07 -13.22
C LEU A 173 3.12 -3.88 -14.04
N GLN A 174 2.80 -2.70 -13.61
CA GLN A 174 3.18 -1.42 -14.20
C GLN A 174 3.33 -0.34 -13.11
N ASP A 175 3.49 0.91 -13.49
CA ASP A 175 3.87 2.01 -12.61
C ASP A 175 2.93 2.30 -11.42
N ASP A 176 1.69 1.78 -11.42
CA ASP A 176 0.77 1.89 -10.28
C ASP A 176 1.11 0.92 -9.13
N LEU A 177 2.04 0.03 -9.35
CA LEU A 177 2.64 -0.86 -8.34
C LEU A 177 4.11 -0.45 -8.22
N ASP A 178 4.48 0.24 -7.14
CA ASP A 178 5.78 0.94 -7.01
C ASP A 178 6.99 0.02 -7.21
N ASN A 179 6.94 -1.19 -6.65
CA ASN A 179 8.01 -2.17 -6.69
C ASN A 179 7.74 -3.37 -7.61
N TYR A 180 6.87 -3.23 -8.64
CA TYR A 180 6.57 -4.32 -9.58
C TYR A 180 7.82 -4.92 -10.25
N LYS A 181 8.89 -4.15 -10.42
CA LYS A 181 10.15 -4.62 -10.99
C LYS A 181 10.84 -5.65 -10.09
N ALA A 182 10.76 -5.48 -8.76
CA ALA A 182 11.29 -6.46 -7.81
C ALA A 182 10.52 -7.79 -7.90
N TYR A 183 9.20 -7.72 -8.04
CA TYR A 183 8.36 -8.89 -8.28
C TYR A 183 8.69 -9.59 -9.60
N LEU A 184 8.81 -8.83 -10.70
CA LEU A 184 9.19 -9.36 -12.01
C LEU A 184 10.58 -9.99 -12.02
N ALA A 185 11.55 -9.41 -11.30
CA ALA A 185 12.90 -9.96 -11.19
C ALA A 185 12.89 -11.35 -10.54
N ILE A 186 12.00 -11.56 -9.56
CA ILE A 186 11.82 -12.89 -8.97
C ILE A 186 11.16 -13.82 -9.99
N LEU A 187 10.06 -13.43 -10.60
CA LEU A 187 9.31 -14.27 -11.54
C LEU A 187 10.15 -14.69 -12.75
N ALA A 188 11.04 -13.82 -13.23
CA ALA A 188 11.88 -14.09 -14.40
C ALA A 188 12.89 -15.23 -14.19
N ASP A 189 13.17 -15.61 -12.95
CA ASP A 189 14.07 -16.75 -12.63
C ASP A 189 13.34 -18.10 -12.71
N TYR A 190 12.02 -18.12 -12.91
CA TYR A 190 11.19 -19.33 -12.89
C TYR A 190 10.40 -19.51 -14.21
N PRO A 191 9.90 -20.72 -14.49
CA PRO A 191 9.12 -21.01 -15.71
C PRO A 191 7.68 -20.45 -15.61
N VAL A 192 7.55 -19.12 -15.49
CA VAL A 192 6.27 -18.43 -15.38
C VAL A 192 5.60 -18.36 -16.75
N ILE A 193 4.42 -18.99 -16.87
CA ILE A 193 3.67 -19.04 -18.12
C ILE A 193 2.73 -17.87 -18.33
N GLY A 194 2.50 -17.07 -17.29
CA GLY A 194 1.66 -15.88 -17.37
C GLY A 194 1.39 -15.28 -16.01
N HIS A 195 0.85 -14.06 -16.04
CA HIS A 195 0.41 -13.32 -14.88
C HIS A 195 -1.01 -12.78 -15.07
N ILE A 196 -1.85 -12.86 -14.05
CA ILE A 196 -3.25 -12.43 -14.10
C ILE A 196 -3.50 -11.38 -13.01
N ASN A 197 -4.10 -10.27 -13.40
CA ASN A 197 -4.49 -9.18 -12.49
C ASN A 197 -5.90 -8.63 -12.80
N GLY A 198 -6.44 -7.80 -11.91
CA GLY A 198 -7.70 -7.06 -12.03
C GLY A 198 -7.51 -5.55 -12.02
N HIS A 199 -8.23 -4.86 -11.11
CA HIS A 199 -8.12 -3.48 -10.70
C HIS A 199 -8.80 -2.45 -11.65
N TYR A 200 -8.56 -2.47 -12.95
CA TYR A 200 -9.11 -1.47 -13.86
C TYR A 200 -10.45 -1.83 -14.51
N HIS A 201 -11.11 -2.90 -14.04
CA HIS A 201 -12.42 -3.34 -14.55
C HIS A 201 -12.47 -3.44 -16.08
N SER A 202 -11.38 -3.89 -16.69
CA SER A 202 -11.25 -3.91 -18.16
C SER A 202 -10.44 -5.11 -18.63
N TRP A 203 -10.69 -5.50 -19.88
CA TRP A 203 -9.90 -6.51 -20.56
C TRP A 203 -8.65 -5.89 -21.17
N LYS A 204 -7.47 -6.37 -20.80
CA LYS A 204 -6.21 -5.95 -21.42
C LYS A 204 -5.19 -7.11 -21.41
N ARG A 205 -4.59 -7.40 -22.56
CA ARG A 205 -3.38 -8.20 -22.65
C ARG A 205 -2.19 -7.25 -22.77
N TYR A 206 -1.13 -7.52 -22.04
CA TYR A 206 0.08 -6.70 -22.04
C TYR A 206 1.28 -7.56 -21.62
N ASP A 207 2.48 -7.06 -21.85
CA ASP A 207 3.71 -7.70 -21.41
C ASP A 207 4.33 -6.89 -20.26
N ALA A 208 4.78 -7.57 -19.19
CA ALA A 208 5.61 -7.01 -18.17
C ALA A 208 6.99 -7.65 -18.26
N GLY A 209 8.00 -6.90 -18.71
CA GLY A 209 9.22 -7.50 -19.19
C GLY A 209 8.93 -8.38 -20.42
N ASP A 210 9.19 -9.69 -20.33
CA ASP A 210 8.79 -10.67 -21.34
C ASP A 210 7.78 -11.71 -20.82
N ILE A 211 7.16 -11.44 -19.66
CA ILE A 211 6.07 -12.24 -19.09
C ILE A 211 4.74 -11.72 -19.64
N GLU A 212 3.97 -12.63 -20.26
CA GLU A 212 2.64 -12.29 -20.74
C GLU A 212 1.65 -12.10 -19.59
N CYS A 213 0.90 -10.99 -19.61
CA CYS A 213 -0.03 -10.60 -18.57
C CYS A 213 -1.45 -10.44 -19.12
N ALA A 214 -2.43 -10.82 -18.32
CA ALA A 214 -3.85 -10.62 -18.60
C ALA A 214 -4.52 -9.87 -17.46
N MET A 215 -4.98 -8.66 -17.75
CA MET A 215 -5.96 -7.97 -16.91
C MET A 215 -7.33 -8.54 -17.23
N VAL A 216 -8.05 -8.97 -16.20
CA VAL A 216 -9.34 -9.64 -16.32
C VAL A 216 -10.49 -8.72 -15.90
N ARG A 217 -11.69 -9.15 -16.22
CA ARG A 217 -12.91 -8.41 -15.95
C ARG A 217 -13.25 -8.30 -14.48
N ALA A 218 -13.95 -7.22 -14.12
CA ALA A 218 -14.72 -7.13 -12.88
C ALA A 218 -15.99 -8.03 -12.94
N LEU A 219 -16.59 -8.30 -11.77
CA LEU A 219 -17.92 -8.96 -11.72
C LEU A 219 -18.94 -8.15 -12.51
N ASP A 220 -18.97 -6.83 -12.31
CA ASP A 220 -19.81 -5.89 -13.07
C ASP A 220 -18.97 -5.15 -14.12
N MET A 221 -19.20 -5.44 -15.38
CA MET A 221 -18.75 -4.62 -16.50
C MET A 221 -19.86 -3.63 -16.85
N ARG A 222 -19.50 -2.46 -17.36
CA ARG A 222 -20.46 -1.41 -17.77
C ARG A 222 -21.69 -2.00 -18.47
N ASN A 223 -22.87 -1.40 -18.25
CA ASN A 223 -24.17 -1.80 -18.82
C ASN A 223 -24.74 -3.12 -18.24
N ASN A 224 -24.57 -3.36 -16.95
CA ASN A 224 -25.10 -4.54 -16.25
C ASN A 224 -24.63 -5.88 -16.85
N ASN A 225 -23.42 -5.91 -17.35
CA ASN A 225 -22.82 -7.11 -17.91
C ASN A 225 -22.05 -7.89 -16.83
N TYR A 226 -22.78 -8.67 -16.04
CA TYR A 226 -22.24 -9.46 -14.93
C TYR A 226 -21.60 -10.78 -15.37
N GLY A 227 -20.50 -11.15 -14.75
CA GLY A 227 -19.82 -12.41 -15.06
C GLY A 227 -18.47 -12.56 -14.37
N TYR A 228 -17.71 -13.53 -14.83
CA TYR A 228 -16.41 -13.91 -14.31
C TYR A 228 -15.48 -14.36 -15.44
N THR A 229 -14.24 -14.63 -15.10
CA THR A 229 -13.21 -15.12 -16.03
C THR A 229 -13.03 -16.62 -15.86
N ILE A 230 -12.81 -17.34 -16.96
CA ILE A 230 -12.33 -18.72 -16.95
C ILE A 230 -10.92 -18.73 -17.53
N VAL A 231 -10.01 -19.44 -16.86
CA VAL A 231 -8.62 -19.63 -17.29
C VAL A 231 -8.38 -21.10 -17.52
N ASP A 232 -8.08 -21.49 -18.77
CA ASP A 232 -7.75 -22.84 -19.15
C ASP A 232 -6.24 -22.92 -19.47
N VAL A 233 -5.50 -23.72 -18.74
CA VAL A 233 -4.06 -23.92 -18.92
C VAL A 233 -3.80 -25.31 -19.50
N SER A 234 -3.36 -25.35 -20.75
CA SER A 234 -2.88 -26.56 -21.43
C SER A 234 -1.34 -26.61 -21.40
N PRO A 235 -0.69 -27.68 -21.85
CA PRO A 235 0.77 -27.73 -21.88
C PRO A 235 1.45 -26.61 -22.67
N GLN A 236 0.83 -26.09 -23.74
CA GLN A 236 1.43 -25.08 -24.62
C GLN A 236 0.76 -23.71 -24.55
N TRP A 237 -0.48 -23.63 -24.10
CA TRP A 237 -1.28 -22.40 -24.16
C TRP A 237 -2.04 -22.15 -22.89
N THR A 238 -2.15 -20.89 -22.53
CA THR A 238 -3.10 -20.38 -21.54
C THR A 238 -4.20 -19.59 -22.27
N HIS A 239 -5.46 -20.00 -22.09
CA HIS A 239 -6.63 -19.37 -22.68
C HIS A 239 -7.44 -18.65 -21.61
N ILE A 240 -7.84 -17.42 -21.90
CA ILE A 240 -8.67 -16.56 -21.04
C ILE A 240 -10.03 -16.36 -21.70
N TYR A 241 -11.08 -16.70 -20.98
CA TYR A 241 -12.46 -16.57 -21.46
C TYR A 241 -13.24 -15.59 -20.61
N ASN A 242 -14.07 -14.78 -21.29
CA ASN A 242 -15.17 -14.04 -20.67
C ASN A 242 -16.36 -14.97 -20.45
N LYS A 243 -16.85 -15.05 -19.24
CA LYS A 243 -18.06 -15.81 -18.90
C LYS A 243 -19.12 -14.88 -18.32
N ASN A 244 -20.04 -14.44 -19.15
CA ASN A 244 -21.23 -13.73 -18.67
C ASN A 244 -22.19 -14.74 -18.02
N ILE A 245 -22.81 -14.36 -16.91
CA ILE A 245 -23.80 -15.21 -16.21
C ILE A 245 -24.92 -15.62 -17.18
N GLY A 246 -25.23 -16.91 -17.25
CA GLY A 246 -26.26 -17.48 -18.12
C GLY A 246 -25.86 -17.60 -19.59
N LYS A 247 -24.62 -17.25 -20.01
CA LYS A 247 -24.17 -17.35 -21.42
C LYS A 247 -23.01 -18.33 -21.55
N ALA A 248 -22.75 -18.80 -22.76
CA ALA A 248 -21.55 -19.59 -23.05
C ALA A 248 -20.25 -18.77 -22.87
N PRO A 249 -19.12 -19.39 -22.51
CA PRO A 249 -17.84 -18.72 -22.46
C PRO A 249 -17.43 -18.20 -23.84
N GLU A 250 -16.84 -16.99 -23.87
CA GLU A 250 -16.32 -16.31 -25.06
C GLU A 250 -14.80 -16.14 -24.93
N ALA A 251 -14.02 -16.61 -25.90
CA ALA A 251 -12.57 -16.44 -25.89
C ALA A 251 -12.18 -14.95 -25.94
N LYS A 252 -11.27 -14.52 -25.04
CA LYS A 252 -10.75 -13.15 -25.00
C LYS A 252 -9.28 -13.11 -25.39
N PHE A 253 -8.44 -13.90 -24.72
CA PHE A 253 -7.00 -13.93 -24.95
C PHE A 253 -6.49 -15.37 -25.01
N ALA A 254 -5.42 -15.56 -25.74
CA ALA A 254 -4.60 -16.75 -25.64
C ALA A 254 -3.12 -16.33 -25.75
N PHE A 255 -2.27 -16.94 -24.94
CA PHE A 255 -0.83 -16.75 -25.02
C PHE A 255 -0.08 -18.07 -24.86
N ALA A 256 1.08 -18.14 -25.51
CA ALA A 256 1.92 -19.32 -25.46
C ALA A 256 2.60 -19.42 -24.09
N ASN A 257 2.65 -20.61 -23.52
CA ASN A 257 3.27 -20.88 -22.24
C ASN A 257 4.81 -20.86 -22.36
N ARG A 258 5.38 -19.66 -22.39
CA ARG A 258 6.84 -19.48 -22.33
C ARG A 258 7.33 -19.84 -20.95
N THR A 259 8.48 -20.49 -20.87
CA THR A 259 9.06 -20.96 -19.59
C THR A 259 10.48 -20.44 -19.36
N LYS A 260 10.97 -19.59 -20.25
CA LYS A 260 12.29 -18.96 -20.13
C LYS A 260 12.13 -17.46 -20.32
N HIS A 261 12.62 -16.70 -19.38
CA HIS A 261 12.54 -15.25 -19.36
C HIS A 261 13.92 -14.63 -19.31
N LYS A 262 14.00 -13.37 -19.75
CA LYS A 262 15.22 -12.58 -19.62
C LYS A 262 15.34 -12.11 -18.18
N PRO A 263 16.46 -12.35 -17.48
CA PRO A 263 16.67 -11.83 -16.14
C PRO A 263 16.51 -10.32 -16.10
N LEU A 264 15.74 -9.82 -15.15
CA LEU A 264 15.58 -8.38 -14.91
C LEU A 264 16.59 -7.93 -13.86
N LYS A 265 17.45 -6.99 -14.22
CA LYS A 265 18.37 -6.35 -13.26
C LYS A 265 17.67 -5.18 -12.58
N LEU A 266 17.63 -5.20 -11.26
CA LEU A 266 17.16 -4.09 -10.45
C LEU A 266 18.26 -3.02 -10.34
N ALA A 267 17.83 -1.75 -10.28
CA ALA A 267 18.78 -0.65 -10.14
C ALA A 267 19.35 -0.53 -8.72
N SER A 268 18.64 -1.06 -7.70
CA SER A 268 18.88 -0.76 -6.29
C SER A 268 19.71 -1.79 -5.53
N GLY A 269 19.90 -3.01 -6.03
CA GLY A 269 20.43 -4.15 -5.23
C GLY A 269 21.81 -3.90 -4.59
N ASP A 270 22.73 -3.22 -5.31
CA ASP A 270 24.12 -2.99 -4.87
C ASP A 270 24.63 -1.57 -5.20
N THR A 271 23.72 -0.60 -5.37
CA THR A 271 24.13 0.76 -5.73
C THR A 271 24.81 1.41 -4.52
N VAL A 272 26.12 1.69 -4.63
CA VAL A 272 26.81 2.55 -3.68
C VAL A 272 26.19 3.94 -3.77
N ILE A 273 25.50 4.34 -2.70
CA ILE A 273 24.90 5.67 -2.61
C ILE A 273 26.04 6.68 -2.47
N THR A 274 26.20 7.53 -3.46
CA THR A 274 27.18 8.63 -3.40
C THR A 274 26.52 9.83 -2.73
N ALA A 275 27.01 10.20 -1.55
CA ALA A 275 26.52 11.35 -0.82
C ALA A 275 26.73 12.63 -1.63
N PRO A 276 25.74 13.55 -1.68
CA PRO A 276 25.92 14.86 -2.30
C PRO A 276 27.00 15.67 -1.60
N LYS A 277 27.66 16.59 -2.32
CA LYS A 277 28.68 17.46 -1.74
C LYS A 277 28.15 18.25 -0.54
N GLY A 278 28.84 18.18 0.59
CA GLY A 278 28.46 18.85 1.83
C GLY A 278 27.45 18.06 2.68
N PHE A 279 27.21 16.78 2.33
CA PHE A 279 26.33 15.89 3.10
C PHE A 279 26.99 14.54 3.33
N THR A 280 26.58 13.86 4.40
CA THR A 280 26.78 12.41 4.58
C THR A 280 25.45 11.71 4.42
N VAL A 281 25.48 10.47 3.93
CA VAL A 281 24.31 9.60 3.78
C VAL A 281 24.66 8.23 4.34
N ASP A 282 24.09 7.91 5.48
CA ASP A 282 24.33 6.67 6.20
C ASP A 282 23.08 5.80 6.19
N ARG A 283 23.20 4.51 5.83
CA ARG A 283 22.15 3.54 6.03
C ARG A 283 22.16 3.10 7.48
N VAL A 284 21.18 3.55 8.25
CA VAL A 284 21.06 3.25 9.68
C VAL A 284 20.48 1.86 9.92
N TRP A 285 19.52 1.44 9.08
CA TRP A 285 18.84 0.15 9.24
C TRP A 285 18.37 -0.43 7.91
N THR A 286 18.33 -1.76 7.86
CA THR A 286 17.60 -2.53 6.83
C THR A 286 16.77 -3.58 7.52
N ASP A 287 15.46 -3.56 7.31
CA ASP A 287 14.52 -4.54 7.85
C ASP A 287 14.24 -5.65 6.83
N SER A 288 13.87 -6.83 7.32
CA SER A 288 13.44 -7.96 6.49
C SER A 288 11.97 -7.88 6.07
N ALA A 289 11.24 -6.89 6.60
CA ALA A 289 9.84 -6.65 6.34
C ALA A 289 9.58 -5.17 6.06
N SER A 290 8.49 -4.86 5.38
CA SER A 290 8.14 -3.48 5.02
C SER A 290 7.87 -2.61 6.25
N VAL A 291 8.31 -1.34 6.20
CA VAL A 291 8.13 -0.34 7.26
C VAL A 291 7.15 0.71 6.80
N PHE A 292 5.95 0.71 7.39
CA PHE A 292 4.87 1.67 7.08
C PHE A 292 4.81 2.85 8.05
N THR A 293 5.62 2.84 9.13
CA THR A 293 5.62 3.90 10.12
C THR A 293 6.60 4.99 9.75
N ARG A 294 6.26 6.23 10.05
CA ARG A 294 7.24 7.28 10.23
C ARG A 294 8.08 7.02 11.48
N LEU A 295 9.14 7.82 11.67
CA LEU A 295 10.15 7.58 12.70
C LEU A 295 9.86 8.41 13.95
N GLY A 296 9.98 7.76 15.13
CA GLY A 296 10.02 8.42 16.43
C GLY A 296 11.47 8.57 16.90
N PHE A 297 11.79 9.59 17.70
CA PHE A 297 13.14 9.86 18.17
C PHE A 297 13.20 10.12 19.66
N ASP A 298 14.27 9.61 20.30
CA ASP A 298 14.78 10.16 21.54
C ASP A 298 16.23 10.66 21.33
N LYS A 299 16.92 10.99 22.41
CA LYS A 299 18.30 11.48 22.35
C LYS A 299 19.25 10.55 21.58
N ASN A 300 19.10 9.22 21.71
CA ASN A 300 20.05 8.23 21.21
C ASN A 300 19.48 7.32 20.13
N ASN A 301 18.17 7.15 20.07
CA ASN A 301 17.52 6.10 19.31
C ASN A 301 16.49 6.64 18.33
N VAL A 302 16.31 5.88 17.26
CA VAL A 302 15.17 5.97 16.34
C VAL A 302 14.26 4.77 16.58
N TYR A 303 12.95 5.02 16.55
CA TYR A 303 11.89 4.03 16.77
C TYR A 303 11.02 3.90 15.55
N PHE A 304 10.73 2.69 15.13
CA PHE A 304 9.82 2.38 14.02
C PHE A 304 9.25 0.97 14.17
N ALA A 305 8.26 0.64 13.36
CA ALA A 305 7.67 -0.68 13.32
C ALA A 305 7.45 -1.17 11.89
N ASN A 306 7.46 -2.48 11.70
CA ASN A 306 7.27 -3.10 10.40
C ASN A 306 5.88 -3.72 10.24
N SER A 307 5.61 -4.24 9.04
CA SER A 307 4.37 -4.88 8.62
C SER A 307 4.02 -6.17 9.36
N LEU A 308 4.98 -6.77 10.07
CA LEU A 308 4.79 -7.96 10.91
C LEU A 308 4.51 -7.62 12.39
N GLY A 309 4.27 -6.33 12.68
CA GLY A 309 4.03 -5.87 14.04
C GLY A 309 5.28 -5.87 14.93
N ASN A 310 6.47 -5.93 14.33
CA ASN A 310 7.72 -5.88 15.08
C ASN A 310 8.19 -4.43 15.21
N VAL A 311 8.32 -3.96 16.45
CA VAL A 311 8.76 -2.61 16.80
C VAL A 311 10.21 -2.67 17.22
N LYS A 312 11.01 -1.73 16.75
CA LYS A 312 12.44 -1.64 17.01
C LYS A 312 12.83 -0.29 17.60
N ALA A 313 13.79 -0.33 18.52
CA ALA A 313 14.61 0.81 18.88
C ALA A 313 16.02 0.55 18.34
N VAL A 314 16.53 1.45 17.52
CA VAL A 314 17.84 1.36 16.89
C VAL A 314 18.63 2.60 17.26
N ASN A 315 19.88 2.43 17.64
CA ASN A 315 20.77 3.56 17.90
C ASN A 315 20.98 4.33 16.60
N LYS A 316 20.61 5.61 16.59
CA LYS A 316 20.59 6.45 15.39
C LYS A 316 22.00 6.83 14.86
N ASN A 317 23.06 6.60 15.64
CA ASN A 317 24.42 6.95 15.26
C ASN A 317 25.20 5.77 14.65
N ASP A 318 25.01 4.55 15.19
CA ASP A 318 25.77 3.36 14.79
C ASP A 318 24.91 2.22 14.23
N GLY A 319 23.58 2.41 14.15
CA GLY A 319 22.65 1.43 13.60
C GLY A 319 22.46 0.17 14.45
N LYS A 320 22.95 0.14 15.69
CA LYS A 320 22.81 -1.05 16.54
C LYS A 320 21.41 -1.19 17.08
N LEU A 321 20.86 -2.40 17.00
CA LEU A 321 19.59 -2.74 17.62
C LEU A 321 19.71 -2.64 19.15
N VAL A 322 18.87 -1.82 19.77
CA VAL A 322 18.77 -1.67 21.22
C VAL A 322 17.79 -2.69 21.77
N TRP A 323 16.61 -2.76 21.20
CA TRP A 323 15.61 -3.78 21.50
C TRP A 323 14.63 -3.97 20.34
N SER A 324 13.96 -5.11 20.34
CA SER A 324 12.91 -5.46 19.39
C SER A 324 11.80 -6.20 20.12
N ILE A 325 10.54 -5.82 19.86
CA ILE A 325 9.34 -6.47 20.43
C ILE A 325 8.27 -6.62 19.36
N ASN A 326 7.33 -7.53 19.59
CA ASN A 326 6.12 -7.60 18.77
C ASN A 326 4.95 -6.93 19.50
N VAL A 327 4.10 -6.22 18.73
CA VAL A 327 2.77 -5.81 19.22
C VAL A 327 1.92 -7.06 19.49
N PRO A 328 0.91 -6.98 20.39
CA PRO A 328 0.16 -8.17 20.81
C PRO A 328 -0.54 -8.95 19.69
N ASP A 329 -1.04 -8.29 18.66
CA ASP A 329 -1.75 -8.92 17.55
C ASP A 329 -0.84 -9.29 16.36
N LYS A 330 0.43 -8.87 16.40
CA LYS A 330 1.42 -9.09 15.31
C LYS A 330 0.95 -8.61 13.93
N ALA A 331 0.00 -7.66 13.91
CA ALA A 331 -0.47 -7.04 12.68
C ALA A 331 0.41 -5.86 12.29
N SER A 332 0.29 -5.41 11.04
CA SER A 332 1.00 -4.23 10.52
C SER A 332 0.77 -3.01 11.42
N VAL A 333 1.83 -2.26 11.69
CA VAL A 333 1.78 -0.99 12.41
C VAL A 333 1.95 0.13 11.40
N PHE A 334 1.02 1.10 11.44
CA PHE A 334 0.99 2.23 10.49
C PHE A 334 1.27 3.59 11.14
N SER A 335 1.09 3.68 12.46
CA SER A 335 1.33 4.89 13.24
C SER A 335 2.74 4.87 13.84
N ARG A 336 3.43 5.99 13.75
CA ARG A 336 4.80 6.08 14.32
C ARG A 336 4.79 5.84 15.83
N PRO A 337 5.81 5.19 16.39
CA PRO A 337 6.07 5.18 17.82
C PRO A 337 6.34 6.60 18.33
N VAL A 338 5.70 7.00 19.43
CA VAL A 338 5.83 8.35 20.01
C VAL A 338 6.54 8.29 21.35
N VAL A 339 7.69 8.94 21.45
CA VAL A 339 8.43 9.07 22.72
C VAL A 339 7.66 10.02 23.62
N LEU A 340 7.09 9.49 24.72
CA LEU A 340 6.28 10.25 25.66
C LEU A 340 7.14 10.97 26.71
N ASP A 341 8.26 10.34 27.09
CA ASP A 341 9.29 10.88 27.96
C ASP A 341 10.55 10.00 27.91
N LYS A 342 11.53 10.31 28.76
CA LYS A 342 12.81 9.56 28.83
C LYS A 342 12.69 8.07 29.11
N ASN A 343 11.54 7.57 29.58
CA ASN A 343 11.33 6.18 29.98
C ASN A 343 10.24 5.47 29.18
N ARG A 344 9.45 6.17 28.35
CA ARG A 344 8.24 5.60 27.77
C ARG A 344 8.07 5.97 26.31
N VAL A 345 7.67 4.96 25.53
CA VAL A 345 7.27 5.09 24.14
C VAL A 345 5.84 4.57 23.99
N ALA A 346 4.97 5.33 23.34
CA ALA A 346 3.65 4.90 22.91
C ALA A 346 3.75 4.23 21.54
N ILE A 347 3.14 3.07 21.40
CA ILE A 347 3.10 2.29 20.16
C ILE A 347 1.64 2.03 19.82
N PRO A 348 1.05 2.85 18.95
CA PRO A 348 -0.27 2.58 18.40
C PRO A 348 -0.21 1.41 17.43
N TYR A 349 -1.16 0.48 17.50
CA TYR A 349 -1.21 -0.71 16.64
C TYR A 349 -2.67 -1.07 16.31
N ALA A 350 -2.88 -2.11 15.49
CA ALA A 350 -4.22 -2.41 14.96
C ALA A 350 -5.27 -2.64 16.05
N SER A 351 -4.96 -3.37 17.10
CA SER A 351 -5.90 -3.70 18.17
C SER A 351 -5.76 -2.84 19.43
N GLY A 352 -4.89 -1.80 19.42
CA GLY A 352 -4.71 -1.01 20.63
C GLY A 352 -3.56 -0.01 20.65
N LEU A 353 -3.21 0.40 21.87
CA LEU A 353 -2.11 1.29 22.19
C LEU A 353 -1.27 0.67 23.30
N ALA A 354 -0.03 0.31 22.99
CA ALA A 354 0.94 -0.17 23.96
C ALA A 354 1.82 0.98 24.47
N ILE A 355 2.09 1.02 25.78
CA ILE A 355 3.11 1.86 26.37
C ILE A 355 4.25 0.96 26.80
N VAL A 356 5.45 1.21 26.31
CA VAL A 356 6.64 0.39 26.59
C VAL A 356 7.75 1.21 27.26
N ASP A 357 8.61 0.53 28.01
CA ASP A 357 9.84 1.11 28.56
C ASP A 357 10.83 1.38 27.41
N SER A 358 11.26 2.63 27.24
CA SER A 358 12.14 3.04 26.15
C SER A 358 13.51 2.37 26.14
N ARG A 359 13.97 1.87 27.31
CA ARG A 359 15.30 1.29 27.48
C ARG A 359 15.41 -0.17 27.03
N ASN A 360 14.31 -0.93 27.11
CA ASN A 360 14.32 -2.39 26.89
C ASN A 360 13.07 -2.93 26.18
N GLY A 361 12.13 -2.09 25.76
CA GLY A 361 10.91 -2.48 25.07
C GLY A 361 9.87 -3.22 25.95
N ARG A 362 10.11 -3.38 27.26
CA ARG A 362 9.17 -4.07 28.14
C ARG A 362 7.82 -3.35 28.16
N MET A 363 6.74 -4.09 27.89
CA MET A 363 5.39 -3.56 27.96
C MET A 363 5.05 -3.13 29.39
N VAL A 364 4.66 -1.87 29.53
CA VAL A 364 4.23 -1.25 30.79
C VAL A 364 2.71 -1.28 30.87
N LYS A 365 2.04 -0.97 29.76
CA LYS A 365 0.57 -0.92 29.67
C LYS A 365 0.11 -1.26 28.27
N ASP A 366 -1.08 -1.85 28.16
CA ASP A 366 -1.76 -2.13 26.90
C ASP A 366 -3.22 -1.70 27.00
N TYR A 367 -3.65 -0.81 26.10
CA TYR A 367 -5.02 -0.32 25.98
C TYR A 367 -5.62 -0.88 24.69
N LYS A 368 -6.67 -1.68 24.80
CA LYS A 368 -7.37 -2.21 23.63
C LYS A 368 -8.16 -1.09 22.93
N SER A 369 -8.11 -1.11 21.60
CA SER A 369 -8.97 -0.27 20.77
C SER A 369 -10.42 -0.73 20.89
N LYS A 370 -11.36 0.20 20.89
CA LYS A 370 -12.79 -0.11 20.86
C LYS A 370 -13.22 -0.57 19.45
N GLU A 371 -12.71 0.09 18.44
CA GLU A 371 -13.08 -0.12 17.03
C GLU A 371 -11.92 0.26 16.12
N GLY A 372 -11.49 -0.65 15.26
CA GLY A 372 -10.46 -0.45 14.23
C GLY A 372 -9.09 -0.01 14.74
N PRO A 373 -8.11 0.10 13.85
CA PRO A 373 -6.73 0.42 14.18
C PRO A 373 -6.49 1.91 14.43
N TYR A 374 -5.38 2.20 15.14
CA TYR A 374 -4.74 3.51 15.13
C TYR A 374 -3.80 3.59 13.94
N VAL A 375 -4.02 4.57 13.06
CA VAL A 375 -3.21 4.73 11.83
C VAL A 375 -2.59 6.12 11.70
N ALA A 376 -3.20 7.16 12.28
CA ALA A 376 -2.61 8.49 12.30
C ALA A 376 -1.33 8.51 13.13
N ASP A 377 -0.34 9.28 12.70
CA ASP A 377 0.84 9.48 13.54
C ASP A 377 0.49 10.28 14.78
N GLY A 378 0.78 9.72 15.95
CA GLY A 378 0.53 10.38 17.21
C GLY A 378 1.43 11.60 17.42
N ILE A 379 0.96 12.56 18.22
CA ILE A 379 1.70 13.76 18.57
C ILE A 379 1.78 13.89 20.09
N LEU A 380 2.99 14.17 20.59
CA LEU A 380 3.20 14.72 21.93
C LEU A 380 3.45 16.22 21.79
N THR A 381 2.57 17.04 22.36
CA THR A 381 2.76 18.49 22.34
C THR A 381 3.82 18.94 23.35
N PRO A 382 4.44 20.13 23.19
CA PRO A 382 5.38 20.68 24.17
C PRO A 382 4.79 20.79 25.57
N GLU A 383 3.47 21.05 25.69
CA GLU A 383 2.74 21.14 26.95
C GLU A 383 2.42 19.76 27.55
N GLY A 384 2.86 18.68 26.91
CA GLY A 384 2.69 17.30 27.38
C GLY A 384 1.31 16.71 27.13
N ALA A 385 0.61 17.08 26.05
CA ALA A 385 -0.60 16.38 25.63
C ALA A 385 -0.26 15.34 24.56
N TYR A 386 -0.71 14.10 24.74
CA TYR A 386 -0.58 13.06 23.71
C TYR A 386 -1.90 12.90 22.95
N ILE A 387 -1.84 13.08 21.63
CA ILE A 387 -2.97 12.99 20.70
C ILE A 387 -2.76 11.80 19.77
N GLN A 388 -3.82 11.01 19.57
CA GLN A 388 -3.79 9.83 18.69
C GLN A 388 -5.08 9.76 17.86
N GLY A 389 -4.94 9.63 16.55
CA GLY A 389 -6.04 9.41 15.61
C GLY A 389 -6.09 7.98 15.08
N GLY A 390 -7.27 7.59 14.59
CA GLY A 390 -7.52 6.25 14.05
C GLY A 390 -8.87 6.13 13.34
N TYR A 391 -9.41 4.92 13.31
CA TYR A 391 -10.70 4.65 12.71
C TYR A 391 -11.81 5.33 13.51
N LYS A 392 -12.57 6.19 12.87
CA LYS A 392 -13.72 6.95 13.39
C LYS A 392 -13.48 7.80 14.63
N ARG A 393 -12.22 8.07 15.02
CA ARG A 393 -11.94 8.84 16.22
C ARG A 393 -10.60 9.57 16.21
N ILE A 394 -10.51 10.57 17.08
CA ILE A 394 -9.27 11.18 17.56
C ILE A 394 -9.36 11.33 19.07
N GLU A 395 -8.26 11.08 19.77
CA GLU A 395 -8.22 10.97 21.23
C GLU A 395 -7.11 11.84 21.81
N ARG A 396 -7.37 12.39 23.00
CA ARG A 396 -6.34 12.92 23.91
C ARG A 396 -6.10 11.95 25.04
N ARG A 397 -4.85 11.59 25.25
CA ARG A 397 -4.43 10.65 26.29
C ARG A 397 -3.39 11.28 27.20
N ARG A 398 -3.33 10.81 28.43
CA ARG A 398 -2.33 11.24 29.40
C ARG A 398 -0.98 10.56 29.08
N PRO A 399 0.12 11.32 28.90
CA PRO A 399 1.41 10.73 28.51
C PRO A 399 1.99 9.82 29.61
N SER A 400 1.68 10.10 30.89
CA SER A 400 2.25 9.34 32.01
C SER A 400 1.85 7.87 32.06
N ASP A 401 0.67 7.52 31.53
CA ASP A 401 0.13 6.16 31.58
C ASP A 401 -0.69 5.76 30.34
N GLY A 402 -0.92 6.66 29.38
CA GLY A 402 -1.72 6.41 28.18
C GLY A 402 -3.23 6.45 28.42
N LYS A 403 -3.72 6.80 29.62
CA LYS A 403 -5.15 6.81 29.94
C LYS A 403 -5.90 7.87 29.12
N LEU A 404 -7.06 7.48 28.56
CA LEU A 404 -7.95 8.36 27.82
C LEU A 404 -8.41 9.55 28.69
N ILE A 405 -8.30 10.77 28.15
CA ILE A 405 -8.80 12.00 28.76
C ILE A 405 -10.11 12.39 28.09
N TRP A 406 -10.11 12.52 26.77
CA TRP A 406 -11.31 12.73 25.97
C TRP A 406 -11.15 12.06 24.59
N GLU A 407 -12.27 11.81 23.93
CA GLU A 407 -12.39 11.22 22.60
C GLU A 407 -13.40 12.04 21.79
N TYR A 408 -13.05 12.34 20.54
CA TYR A 408 -13.99 12.82 19.53
C TYR A 408 -14.21 11.68 18.53
N ASP A 409 -15.39 11.09 18.50
CA ASP A 409 -15.77 9.87 17.78
C ASP A 409 -16.79 10.08 16.65
N SER A 410 -17.06 11.34 16.30
CA SER A 410 -18.03 11.68 15.24
C SER A 410 -17.37 11.75 13.86
N LEU A 411 -16.47 10.81 13.55
CA LEU A 411 -15.90 10.60 12.23
C LEU A 411 -16.63 9.46 11.53
N PHE A 412 -16.79 9.59 10.21
CA PHE A 412 -17.36 8.50 9.43
C PHE A 412 -16.33 7.43 9.07
N ASN A 413 -15.06 7.81 8.89
CA ASN A 413 -13.97 6.92 8.49
C ASN A 413 -12.65 7.34 9.19
N TYR A 414 -11.50 6.96 8.64
CA TYR A 414 -10.18 7.22 9.21
C TYR A 414 -9.77 8.69 9.23
N CYS A 415 -9.18 9.11 10.35
CA CYS A 415 -8.13 10.12 10.39
C CYS A 415 -6.79 9.39 10.22
N GLN A 416 -6.12 9.54 9.07
CA GLN A 416 -4.86 8.82 8.77
C GLN A 416 -3.61 9.68 8.98
N ALA A 417 -3.72 11.00 8.77
CA ALA A 417 -2.61 11.91 9.01
C ALA A 417 -2.52 12.33 10.48
N ALA A 418 -1.33 12.78 10.88
CA ALA A 418 -1.17 13.49 12.13
C ALA A 418 -2.05 14.75 12.14
N PRO A 419 -2.72 15.08 13.26
CA PRO A 419 -3.40 16.37 13.38
C PRO A 419 -2.40 17.52 13.47
N ALA A 420 -2.84 18.74 13.16
CA ALA A 420 -2.09 19.95 13.44
C ALA A 420 -2.62 20.61 14.70
N ILE A 421 -1.74 21.12 15.55
CA ILE A 421 -2.08 21.66 16.87
C ILE A 421 -1.38 23.01 17.07
N ASP A 422 -2.17 24.02 17.47
CA ASP A 422 -1.64 25.28 17.94
C ASP A 422 -2.61 25.90 18.97
N GLY A 423 -2.12 26.11 20.19
CA GLY A 423 -2.93 26.54 21.33
C GLY A 423 -4.08 25.58 21.65
N ASP A 424 -5.31 26.07 21.63
CA ASP A 424 -6.51 25.24 21.85
C ASP A 424 -7.12 24.69 20.55
N ASP A 425 -6.48 24.90 19.39
CA ASP A 425 -6.96 24.37 18.12
C ASP A 425 -6.27 23.05 17.80
N LEU A 426 -7.07 22.02 17.61
CA LEU A 426 -6.65 20.74 17.05
C LEU A 426 -7.39 20.54 15.73
N VAL A 427 -6.64 20.54 14.61
CA VAL A 427 -7.20 20.46 13.26
C VAL A 427 -6.78 19.15 12.60
N PHE A 428 -7.75 18.44 12.04
CA PHE A 428 -7.52 17.16 11.36
C PHE A 428 -8.57 16.89 10.28
N GLY A 429 -8.17 16.16 9.25
CA GLY A 429 -9.06 15.66 8.22
C GLY A 429 -9.44 14.19 8.44
N ALA A 430 -10.49 13.76 7.76
CA ALA A 430 -10.87 12.35 7.70
C ALA A 430 -11.33 11.96 6.29
N TRP A 431 -11.35 10.66 6.01
CA TRP A 431 -11.91 10.08 4.79
C TRP A 431 -13.44 10.09 4.79
N ASP A 432 -13.99 11.26 5.08
CA ASP A 432 -15.42 11.58 5.04
C ASP A 432 -15.65 12.98 4.43
N THR A 433 -14.69 13.47 3.65
CA THR A 433 -14.66 14.76 2.98
C THR A 433 -14.57 15.99 3.89
N ASN A 434 -14.48 15.79 5.19
CA ASN A 434 -14.49 16.88 6.17
C ASN A 434 -13.09 17.15 6.78
N LEU A 435 -12.82 18.43 7.01
CA LEU A 435 -11.79 18.92 7.91
C LEU A 435 -12.46 19.48 9.17
N ARG A 436 -11.91 19.19 10.33
CA ARG A 436 -12.49 19.59 11.61
C ARG A 436 -11.47 20.33 12.47
N CYS A 437 -11.96 21.28 13.25
CA CYS A 437 -11.24 21.84 14.37
C CYS A 437 -12.00 21.52 15.66
N VAL A 438 -11.29 20.95 16.63
CA VAL A 438 -11.82 20.68 17.96
C VAL A 438 -10.96 21.38 19.03
N SER A 439 -11.52 21.60 20.21
CA SER A 439 -10.77 22.14 21.35
C SER A 439 -9.80 21.09 21.90
N MET A 440 -8.53 21.45 22.03
CA MET A 440 -7.53 20.63 22.73
C MET A 440 -7.89 20.34 24.18
N LYS A 441 -8.64 21.24 24.81
CA LYS A 441 -9.00 21.14 26.23
C LYS A 441 -9.98 20.01 26.50
N ASP A 442 -11.06 19.91 25.72
CA ASP A 442 -12.20 19.03 26.01
C ASP A 442 -12.75 18.26 24.80
N GLY A 443 -12.10 18.35 23.63
CA GLY A 443 -12.49 17.65 22.42
C GLY A 443 -13.75 18.18 21.73
N LYS A 444 -14.32 19.32 22.20
CA LYS A 444 -15.53 19.86 21.59
C LYS A 444 -15.26 20.44 20.22
N LEU A 445 -16.17 20.15 19.29
CA LEU A 445 -16.14 20.67 17.93
C LEU A 445 -16.27 22.20 17.93
N LYS A 446 -15.34 22.88 17.25
CA LYS A 446 -15.35 24.32 17.00
C LYS A 446 -15.97 24.65 15.66
N TRP A 447 -15.52 23.96 14.60
CA TRP A 447 -16.06 24.08 13.25
C TRP A 447 -15.77 22.84 12.39
N VAL A 448 -16.53 22.72 11.30
CA VAL A 448 -16.33 21.73 10.23
C VAL A 448 -16.29 22.46 8.90
N TRP A 449 -15.33 22.11 8.05
CA TRP A 449 -15.31 22.46 6.64
C TRP A 449 -15.46 21.18 5.79
N ASN A 450 -16.19 21.25 4.69
CA ASN A 450 -16.41 20.16 3.75
C ASN A 450 -15.95 20.57 2.35
N ASN A 451 -15.30 19.69 1.62
CA ASN A 451 -14.78 19.98 0.27
C ASN A 451 -15.85 19.94 -0.85
N GLY A 452 -17.11 19.65 -0.53
CA GLY A 452 -18.21 19.58 -1.49
C GLY A 452 -18.19 18.36 -2.41
N LYS A 453 -17.38 17.32 -2.10
CA LYS A 453 -17.33 16.07 -2.86
C LYS A 453 -18.22 15.01 -2.21
N SER A 454 -18.74 14.09 -3.02
CA SER A 454 -19.53 12.94 -2.56
C SER A 454 -18.67 11.70 -2.28
N ALA A 455 -17.51 11.59 -2.89
CA ALA A 455 -16.64 10.44 -2.73
C ALA A 455 -15.68 10.64 -1.55
N ASN A 456 -15.76 9.80 -0.54
CA ASN A 456 -14.95 9.86 0.68
C ASN A 456 -13.46 9.91 0.41
N MET A 457 -12.97 9.15 -0.60
CA MET A 457 -11.57 9.11 -1.02
C MET A 457 -11.02 10.46 -1.55
N LEU A 458 -11.86 11.45 -1.77
CA LEU A 458 -11.46 12.81 -2.18
C LEU A 458 -11.32 13.76 -0.99
N GLY A 459 -11.50 13.26 0.23
CA GLY A 459 -11.39 14.04 1.47
C GLY A 459 -9.94 14.23 1.94
N PRO A 460 -9.74 15.11 2.95
CA PRO A 460 -8.42 15.42 3.50
C PRO A 460 -7.94 14.39 4.56
N GLY A 461 -8.23 13.09 4.37
CA GLY A 461 -8.00 12.05 5.38
C GLY A 461 -6.53 11.76 5.68
N ASN A 462 -5.63 11.99 4.72
CA ASN A 462 -4.20 11.70 4.86
C ASN A 462 -3.31 12.94 4.61
N VAL A 463 -3.77 14.13 4.95
CA VAL A 463 -2.95 15.35 4.88
C VAL A 463 -2.73 15.91 6.28
N VAL A 464 -1.51 16.29 6.59
CA VAL A 464 -1.18 17.08 7.79
C VAL A 464 -1.50 18.54 7.47
N PRO A 465 -2.48 19.16 8.15
CA PRO A 465 -2.81 20.57 7.92
C PRO A 465 -1.66 21.50 8.34
N VAL A 466 -1.45 22.59 7.61
CA VAL A 466 -0.55 23.67 8.04
C VAL A 466 -1.38 24.76 8.72
N LEU A 467 -1.05 25.06 9.99
CA LEU A 467 -1.68 26.12 10.77
C LEU A 467 -0.81 27.37 10.76
N THR A 468 -1.36 28.49 10.28
CA THR A 468 -0.80 29.83 10.47
C THR A 468 -1.58 30.58 11.56
N ASP A 469 -1.23 31.83 11.82
CA ASP A 469 -1.94 32.64 12.83
C ASP A 469 -3.44 32.76 12.53
N ASP A 470 -3.80 32.87 11.25
CA ASP A 470 -5.16 33.17 10.79
C ASP A 470 -5.78 32.09 9.87
N LYS A 471 -4.98 31.12 9.36
CA LYS A 471 -5.44 30.15 8.36
C LYS A 471 -5.10 28.72 8.70
N VAL A 472 -5.88 27.83 8.14
CA VAL A 472 -5.56 26.41 7.95
C VAL A 472 -5.40 26.16 6.46
N ILE A 473 -4.24 25.65 6.05
CA ILE A 473 -3.97 25.33 4.65
C ILE A 473 -3.84 23.81 4.52
N ILE A 474 -4.56 23.24 3.53
CA ILE A 474 -4.53 21.82 3.20
C ILE A 474 -4.41 21.60 1.69
N VAL A 475 -3.96 20.41 1.33
CA VAL A 475 -4.12 19.80 0.00
C VAL A 475 -4.89 18.49 0.15
N ALA A 476 -5.58 18.04 -0.89
CA ALA A 476 -6.35 16.80 -0.81
C ALA A 476 -6.41 16.07 -2.17
N PRO A 477 -6.82 14.78 -2.21
CA PRO A 477 -6.97 14.03 -3.45
C PRO A 477 -7.96 14.62 -4.45
N ASP A 478 -8.80 15.57 -4.06
CA ASP A 478 -9.66 16.34 -4.96
C ASP A 478 -8.90 17.34 -5.85
N ARG A 479 -7.58 17.39 -5.74
CA ARG A 479 -6.62 18.18 -6.56
C ARG A 479 -6.58 19.67 -6.25
N TYR A 480 -7.05 20.06 -5.07
CA TYR A 480 -7.04 21.46 -4.65
C TYR A 480 -6.08 21.69 -3.49
N MET A 481 -5.47 22.88 -3.47
CA MET A 481 -4.98 23.52 -2.27
C MET A 481 -6.08 24.44 -1.75
N THR A 482 -6.36 24.40 -0.46
CA THR A 482 -7.46 25.17 0.15
C THR A 482 -6.96 25.88 1.39
N ALA A 483 -7.25 27.17 1.51
CA ALA A 483 -7.11 27.93 2.76
C ALA A 483 -8.47 28.17 3.40
N ILE A 484 -8.50 27.97 4.69
CA ILE A 484 -9.69 28.05 5.55
C ILE A 484 -9.38 29.02 6.68
N ASP A 485 -10.29 29.93 6.98
CA ASP A 485 -10.17 30.82 8.15
C ASP A 485 -10.13 29.99 9.43
N ARG A 486 -9.06 30.12 10.17
CA ARG A 486 -8.78 29.28 11.33
C ARG A 486 -9.83 29.40 12.43
N LYS A 487 -10.40 30.58 12.60
CA LYS A 487 -11.37 30.88 13.66
C LYS A 487 -12.77 30.39 13.32
N SER A 488 -13.20 30.60 12.08
CA SER A 488 -14.60 30.36 11.69
C SER A 488 -14.81 29.07 10.88
N GLY A 489 -13.75 28.45 10.35
CA GLY A 489 -13.86 27.33 9.42
C GLY A 489 -14.37 27.70 8.03
N LYS A 490 -14.45 28.99 7.69
CA LYS A 490 -14.90 29.43 6.37
C LYS A 490 -13.76 29.32 5.35
N GLN A 491 -14.05 28.83 4.16
CA GLN A 491 -13.10 28.81 3.05
C GLN A 491 -12.74 30.24 2.65
N LEU A 492 -11.44 30.53 2.59
CA LEU A 492 -10.91 31.83 2.13
C LEU A 492 -10.64 31.76 0.62
N TRP A 493 -9.85 30.80 0.20
CA TRP A 493 -9.57 30.56 -1.21
C TRP A 493 -9.38 29.08 -1.48
N ARG A 494 -9.43 28.68 -2.76
CA ARG A 494 -9.21 27.33 -3.22
C ARG A 494 -8.65 27.36 -4.64
N ASP A 495 -7.54 26.67 -4.85
CA ASP A 495 -6.78 26.69 -6.10
C ASP A 495 -6.44 25.28 -6.59
N ASN A 496 -6.46 25.08 -7.89
CA ASN A 496 -6.07 23.85 -8.58
C ASN A 496 -5.23 24.11 -9.83
N SER A 497 -4.47 25.19 -9.83
CA SER A 497 -3.49 25.51 -10.90
C SER A 497 -2.45 24.40 -11.06
N HIS A 498 -2.16 23.68 -9.98
CA HIS A 498 -1.39 22.44 -9.97
C HIS A 498 -2.23 21.24 -9.51
N ARG A 499 -1.81 20.04 -9.85
CA ARG A 499 -2.45 18.82 -9.38
C ARG A 499 -1.94 18.44 -8.00
N TYR A 500 -2.55 19.00 -6.97
CA TYR A 500 -2.19 18.70 -5.58
C TYR A 500 -2.73 17.35 -5.12
N ARG A 501 -2.15 16.85 -4.02
CA ARG A 501 -2.65 15.66 -3.33
C ARG A 501 -2.39 15.75 -1.81
N GLU A 502 -1.69 14.82 -1.17
CA GLU A 502 -1.53 14.80 0.29
C GLU A 502 -0.14 15.24 0.77
N SER A 503 0.70 15.76 -0.09
CA SER A 503 2.08 16.12 0.22
C SER A 503 2.22 17.61 0.53
N LEU A 504 2.32 17.96 1.79
CA LEU A 504 2.35 19.34 2.29
C LEU A 504 3.43 19.52 3.35
N GLY A 505 4.01 20.72 3.42
CA GLY A 505 4.94 21.16 4.44
C GLY A 505 4.96 22.67 4.54
N HIS A 506 5.81 23.22 5.39
CA HIS A 506 5.89 24.68 5.62
C HIS A 506 7.30 25.14 5.91
N SER A 507 7.55 26.45 5.75
CA SER A 507 8.79 27.10 6.19
C SER A 507 8.84 27.21 7.72
N ALA A 508 10.05 27.26 8.26
CA ALA A 508 10.26 27.39 9.71
C ALA A 508 9.56 28.62 10.32
N ASP A 509 9.42 29.70 9.55
CA ASP A 509 8.74 30.94 9.95
C ASP A 509 7.23 30.94 9.67
N MET A 510 6.66 29.83 9.21
CA MET A 510 5.24 29.65 8.84
C MET A 510 4.71 30.60 7.76
N LYS A 511 5.58 31.32 7.04
CA LYS A 511 5.17 32.27 5.99
C LYS A 511 5.01 31.64 4.62
N LYS A 512 5.56 30.45 4.42
CA LYS A 512 5.43 29.70 3.16
C LYS A 512 4.89 28.31 3.43
N VAL A 513 4.06 27.84 2.52
CA VAL A 513 3.62 26.46 2.43
C VAL A 513 4.25 25.85 1.19
N TYR A 514 4.75 24.63 1.34
CA TYR A 514 5.34 23.85 0.25
C TYR A 514 4.44 22.65 -0.06
N ALA A 515 4.14 22.42 -1.33
CA ALA A 515 3.39 21.27 -1.77
C ALA A 515 4.11 20.53 -2.88
N LYS A 516 4.28 19.21 -2.74
CA LYS A 516 4.68 18.36 -3.85
C LYS A 516 3.43 18.06 -4.69
N THR A 517 3.52 18.29 -6.00
CA THR A 517 2.44 18.04 -6.95
C THR A 517 2.50 16.61 -7.50
N MET A 518 1.42 16.18 -8.16
CA MET A 518 1.41 14.91 -8.88
C MET A 518 2.23 14.93 -10.17
N ASP A 519 2.70 16.09 -10.58
CA ASP A 519 3.61 16.26 -11.73
C ASP A 519 5.08 16.24 -11.33
N GLY A 520 5.37 16.00 -10.03
CA GLY A 520 6.73 15.93 -9.51
C GLY A 520 7.36 17.29 -9.30
N GLU A 521 6.56 18.34 -9.18
CA GLU A 521 6.99 19.70 -8.88
C GLU A 521 6.90 19.98 -7.37
N LEU A 522 7.72 20.92 -6.89
CA LEU A 522 7.58 21.54 -5.58
C LEU A 522 7.10 22.98 -5.77
N VAL A 523 5.92 23.27 -5.24
CA VAL A 523 5.26 24.60 -5.31
C VAL A 523 5.37 25.27 -3.95
N ALA A 524 5.80 26.53 -3.93
CA ALA A 524 5.77 27.36 -2.73
C ALA A 524 4.67 28.43 -2.84
N VAL A 525 3.87 28.54 -1.80
CA VAL A 525 2.75 29.48 -1.70
C VAL A 525 2.94 30.40 -0.50
N ASP A 526 2.59 31.68 -0.67
CA ASP A 526 2.59 32.69 0.40
C ASP A 526 1.45 32.40 1.39
N ALA A 527 1.80 31.86 2.54
CA ALA A 527 0.83 31.51 3.58
C ALA A 527 0.20 32.74 4.27
N THR A 528 0.81 33.93 4.11
CA THR A 528 0.33 35.18 4.70
C THR A 528 -0.70 35.89 3.83
N SER A 529 -0.71 35.61 2.53
CA SER A 529 -1.60 36.25 1.55
C SER A 529 -3.09 35.94 1.85
N PRO A 530 -4.01 36.93 1.72
CA PRO A 530 -5.45 36.69 1.85
C PRO A 530 -6.04 35.89 0.67
N GLU A 531 -5.32 35.84 -0.47
CA GLU A 531 -5.70 35.09 -1.67
C GLU A 531 -4.60 34.08 -2.01
N PHE A 532 -4.89 33.12 -2.89
CA PHE A 532 -3.87 32.22 -3.39
C PHE A 532 -2.76 33.03 -4.09
N LYS A 533 -1.52 32.83 -3.66
CA LYS A 533 -0.37 33.50 -4.23
C LYS A 533 0.82 32.53 -4.31
N GLU A 534 1.05 32.01 -5.49
CA GLU A 534 2.24 31.25 -5.77
C GLU A 534 3.48 32.16 -5.72
N LEU A 535 4.53 31.67 -5.09
CA LEU A 535 5.82 32.35 -5.01
C LEU A 535 6.79 31.81 -6.07
N TRP A 536 6.86 30.51 -6.22
CA TRP A 536 7.68 29.81 -7.19
C TRP A 536 7.28 28.34 -7.32
N THR A 537 7.70 27.73 -8.44
CA THR A 537 7.57 26.30 -8.70
C THR A 537 8.91 25.78 -9.23
N VAL A 538 9.33 24.61 -8.71
CA VAL A 538 10.54 23.90 -9.12
C VAL A 538 10.17 22.50 -9.59
N ASP A 539 10.49 22.18 -10.84
CA ASP A 539 10.43 20.80 -11.34
C ASP A 539 11.56 19.99 -10.71
N MET A 540 11.20 18.96 -9.95
CA MET A 540 12.15 18.06 -9.29
C MET A 540 12.62 16.90 -10.20
N GLY A 541 12.08 16.80 -11.42
CA GLY A 541 12.39 15.73 -12.36
C GLY A 541 11.83 14.35 -11.94
N LEU A 542 10.85 14.31 -11.04
CA LEU A 542 10.29 13.06 -10.52
C LEU A 542 9.24 12.43 -11.45
N GLY A 543 8.66 13.23 -12.35
CA GLY A 543 7.55 12.84 -13.21
C GLY A 543 6.26 12.63 -12.41
N TYR A 544 5.44 11.66 -12.82
CA TYR A 544 4.16 11.41 -12.15
C TYR A 544 4.37 10.88 -10.73
N GLU A 545 3.78 11.58 -9.75
CA GLU A 545 3.85 11.29 -8.33
C GLU A 545 2.45 11.13 -7.72
N HIS A 546 2.19 9.96 -7.14
CA HIS A 546 0.91 9.64 -6.51
C HIS A 546 1.06 9.36 -5.00
N ALA A 547 2.28 9.14 -4.55
CA ALA A 547 2.59 8.83 -3.17
C ALA A 547 2.49 10.04 -2.25
N PRO A 548 1.78 9.96 -1.12
CA PRO A 548 1.80 10.99 -0.09
C PRO A 548 3.18 11.03 0.58
N CYS A 549 3.74 12.22 0.71
CA CYS A 549 4.98 12.42 1.46
C CYS A 549 4.96 13.80 2.11
N ILE A 550 5.27 13.87 3.40
CA ILE A 550 5.40 15.17 4.07
C ILE A 550 6.65 15.87 3.52
N VAL A 551 6.47 17.13 3.12
CA VAL A 551 7.57 18.00 2.72
C VAL A 551 8.17 18.64 3.97
N ALA A 552 9.49 18.49 4.16
CA ALA A 552 10.18 18.99 5.35
C ALA A 552 11.18 20.07 5.00
N GLU A 553 11.23 21.18 5.75
CA GLU A 553 12.27 22.19 5.65
C GLU A 553 13.22 22.09 6.85
N LYS A 554 14.51 22.11 6.58
CA LYS A 554 15.55 22.22 7.60
C LYS A 554 16.70 23.09 7.10
N GLU A 555 17.05 24.12 7.88
CA GLU A 555 18.19 25.02 7.61
C GLU A 555 18.20 25.61 6.19
N GLY A 556 17.01 26.03 5.71
CA GLY A 556 16.86 26.62 4.38
C GLY A 556 17.01 25.62 3.24
N VAL A 557 16.80 24.33 3.49
CA VAL A 557 16.69 23.28 2.47
C VAL A 557 15.34 22.60 2.60
N VAL A 558 14.62 22.46 1.49
CA VAL A 558 13.33 21.77 1.45
C VAL A 558 13.52 20.37 0.88
N TYR A 559 13.07 19.37 1.59
CA TYR A 559 13.17 17.96 1.22
C TYR A 559 11.82 17.41 0.82
N ALA A 560 11.75 16.70 -0.31
CA ALA A 560 10.57 16.00 -0.79
C ALA A 560 10.93 14.57 -1.22
N GLY A 561 10.05 13.65 -0.92
CA GLY A 561 10.21 12.22 -1.25
C GLY A 561 9.32 11.79 -2.42
N SER A 562 9.78 10.78 -3.17
CA SER A 562 9.05 10.19 -4.30
C SER A 562 8.55 8.78 -4.01
N ARG A 563 7.62 8.33 -4.85
CA ARG A 563 7.14 6.95 -4.87
C ARG A 563 8.18 5.92 -5.33
N ARG A 564 9.32 6.37 -5.83
CA ARG A 564 10.40 5.51 -6.37
C ARG A 564 11.71 5.63 -5.59
N GLY A 565 11.63 5.92 -4.30
CA GLY A 565 12.78 5.95 -3.41
C GLY A 565 13.75 7.10 -3.68
N ILE A 566 13.31 8.17 -4.32
CA ILE A 566 14.14 9.36 -4.56
C ILE A 566 13.80 10.42 -3.51
N VAL A 567 14.82 10.93 -2.82
CA VAL A 567 14.71 12.15 -2.02
C VAL A 567 15.35 13.29 -2.80
N THR A 568 14.64 14.41 -2.89
CA THR A 568 15.11 15.63 -3.57
C THR A 568 15.23 16.75 -2.55
N ALA A 569 16.36 17.45 -2.58
CA ALA A 569 16.61 18.67 -1.81
C ALA A 569 16.53 19.88 -2.72
N VAL A 570 15.77 20.89 -2.31
CA VAL A 570 15.54 22.13 -3.07
C VAL A 570 16.01 23.31 -2.23
N ASP A 571 16.74 24.23 -2.85
CA ASP A 571 17.07 25.54 -2.28
C ASP A 571 15.92 26.51 -2.56
N PRO A 572 15.15 26.91 -1.53
CA PRO A 572 14.01 27.82 -1.72
C PRO A 572 14.43 29.26 -2.03
N ALA A 573 15.70 29.65 -1.77
CA ALA A 573 16.22 30.98 -2.10
C ALA A 573 16.67 31.03 -3.56
N ALA A 574 17.38 30.00 -4.03
CA ALA A 574 17.80 29.86 -5.41
C ALA A 574 16.69 29.33 -6.34
N GLN A 575 15.58 28.82 -5.77
CA GLN A 575 14.46 28.18 -6.48
C GLN A 575 14.95 27.09 -7.44
N SER A 576 15.79 26.20 -6.94
CA SER A 576 16.40 25.15 -7.74
C SER A 576 16.70 23.89 -6.95
N VAL A 577 16.75 22.76 -7.65
CA VAL A 577 17.18 21.49 -7.08
C VAL A 577 18.65 21.56 -6.72
N LEU A 578 18.99 21.32 -5.45
CA LEU A 578 20.37 21.16 -4.99
C LEU A 578 20.92 19.80 -5.39
N TRP A 579 20.14 18.76 -5.15
CA TRP A 579 20.45 17.38 -5.50
C TRP A 579 19.22 16.49 -5.41
N SER A 580 19.26 15.37 -6.13
CA SER A 580 18.33 14.25 -6.01
C SER A 580 19.10 12.97 -5.77
N LEU A 581 18.64 12.14 -4.84
CA LEU A 581 19.33 10.93 -4.43
C LEU A 581 18.34 9.76 -4.39
N ARG A 582 18.63 8.69 -5.14
CA ARG A 582 17.88 7.45 -5.08
C ARG A 582 18.39 6.61 -3.91
N LEU A 583 17.52 6.32 -2.93
CA LEU A 583 17.82 5.53 -1.75
C LEU A 583 17.31 4.08 -1.85
N GLY A 584 16.34 3.83 -2.72
CA GLY A 584 15.72 2.52 -2.93
C GLY A 584 14.81 2.49 -4.16
N ASP A 585 13.95 1.49 -4.25
CA ASP A 585 12.99 1.32 -5.37
C ASP A 585 11.52 1.47 -4.92
N SER A 586 11.25 1.58 -3.63
CA SER A 586 9.90 1.77 -3.08
C SER A 586 9.65 3.21 -2.66
N GLU A 587 8.40 3.51 -2.34
CA GLU A 587 7.94 4.80 -1.84
C GLU A 587 8.73 5.26 -0.60
N ILE A 588 9.08 6.55 -0.56
CA ILE A 588 9.56 7.22 0.65
C ILE A 588 8.37 7.43 1.58
N ASN A 589 8.32 6.64 2.64
CA ASN A 589 7.26 6.67 3.63
C ASN A 589 7.32 7.92 4.53
N GLY A 590 8.53 8.39 4.87
CA GLY A 590 8.71 9.54 5.72
C GLY A 590 10.03 10.26 5.53
N ILE A 591 9.98 11.57 5.68
CA ILE A 591 11.13 12.45 5.87
C ILE A 591 10.94 13.09 7.24
N ASP A 592 11.77 12.68 8.20
CA ASP A 592 11.66 13.08 9.59
C ASP A 592 12.94 13.78 10.05
N ILE A 593 12.78 14.89 10.75
CA ILE A 593 13.93 15.65 11.29
C ILE A 593 14.14 15.21 12.73
N ASP A 594 15.35 14.75 13.05
CA ASP A 594 15.74 14.46 14.42
C ASP A 594 15.78 15.74 15.26
N PRO A 595 14.99 15.88 16.30
CA PRO A 595 14.90 17.11 17.09
C PRO A 595 16.19 17.46 17.85
N GLU A 596 17.07 16.46 18.10
CA GLU A 596 18.32 16.64 18.83
C GLU A 596 19.50 17.05 17.92
N SER A 597 19.72 16.31 16.83
CA SER A 597 20.83 16.57 15.91
C SER A 597 20.49 17.51 14.77
N GLY A 598 19.21 17.60 14.42
CA GLY A 598 18.75 18.29 13.22
C GLY A 598 18.98 17.53 11.92
N ASP A 599 19.50 16.29 11.98
CA ASP A 599 19.69 15.46 10.80
C ASP A 599 18.35 15.02 10.20
N VAL A 600 18.35 14.82 8.90
CA VAL A 600 17.19 14.34 8.17
C VAL A 600 17.25 12.82 8.09
N PHE A 601 16.20 12.15 8.59
CA PHE A 601 16.03 10.73 8.45
C PHE A 601 14.97 10.42 7.39
N VAL A 602 15.28 9.46 6.55
CA VAL A 602 14.40 9.02 5.46
C VAL A 602 14.10 7.54 5.64
N SER A 603 12.81 7.19 5.73
CA SER A 603 12.35 5.80 5.76
C SER A 603 11.68 5.44 4.43
N LEU A 604 11.99 4.25 3.91
CA LEU A 604 11.37 3.67 2.73
C LEU A 604 10.48 2.50 3.12
N ILE A 605 9.41 2.29 2.37
CA ILE A 605 8.47 1.20 2.63
C ILE A 605 9.14 -0.17 2.49
N GLU A 606 10.16 -0.33 1.67
CA GLU A 606 10.96 -1.56 1.57
C GLU A 606 11.74 -1.92 2.85
N GLY A 607 11.67 -1.09 3.91
CA GLY A 607 12.26 -1.38 5.21
C GLY A 607 13.63 -0.76 5.46
N THR A 608 14.09 0.15 4.61
CA THR A 608 15.37 0.85 4.82
C THR A 608 15.19 2.19 5.52
N VAL A 609 16.14 2.54 6.40
CA VAL A 609 16.20 3.83 7.08
C VAL A 609 17.55 4.46 6.85
N TYR A 610 17.57 5.68 6.35
CA TYR A 610 18.77 6.46 6.08
C TYR A 610 18.82 7.71 6.94
N ARG A 611 20.03 8.14 7.27
CA ARG A 611 20.35 9.42 7.89
C ARG A 611 21.11 10.28 6.88
N ILE A 612 20.66 11.50 6.67
CA ILE A 612 21.29 12.51 5.83
C ILE A 612 21.68 13.67 6.75
N ALA A 613 22.98 13.88 6.92
CA ALA A 613 23.52 14.93 7.76
C ALA A 613 24.32 15.94 6.91
N LYS A 614 24.13 17.24 7.17
CA LYS A 614 24.91 18.31 6.56
C LYS A 614 26.27 18.41 7.24
N GLN A 615 27.35 18.49 6.46
CA GLN A 615 28.74 18.63 6.95
C GLN A 615 29.09 20.07 7.28
#